data_8c22809c67e1abfd2a5d721f8357c548
#
_entry.id   8c22809c67e1abfd2a5d721f8357c548
#
_cell.length_a   1.000
_cell.length_b   1.000
_cell.length_c   1.000
_cell.angle_alpha   90.00
_cell.angle_beta   90.00
_cell.angle_gamma   90.00
#
_symmetry.space_group_name_H-M   'P 1'
#
loop_
_entity.id
_entity.type
_entity.pdbx_description
1 polymer ?
#
loop_
_entity_poly.entity_id
_entity_poly.type
_entity_poly.pdbx_seq_one_letter_code
_entity_poly.pdbx_strand_id
1 'polypeptide(L)'
;MTNLHTPSTRTLWIALAAQLGLLVGSGWQPFDRLTWFMEVAPVLIALPLLMATHGRYPLTSLLYGALFVHAAILMLGGAYSYARVPLGFTLQDWFGLARNPYDKIGHFAQGFVPALVAREILLRGAHVQGRRMLFFIVVCICLAISACYELIEWGAAVGLGQGADEFLGTQGDPWDTQSDMGMALLGSVSALLLLGRWHDRQLRVS
;
A
#
# COMPACT_ATOMS: atom_id res chain seq x y z
N MET A 1 17.79 -25.14 2.61
CA MET A 1 16.40 -24.68 2.50
C MET A 1 16.14 -23.75 3.68
N THR A 2 16.01 -22.46 3.46
CA THR A 2 15.69 -21.49 4.51
C THR A 2 14.25 -21.75 4.96
N ASN A 3 14.06 -22.17 6.21
CA ASN A 3 12.72 -22.30 6.79
C ASN A 3 12.11 -20.91 6.97
N LEU A 4 11.40 -20.44 5.96
CA LEU A 4 10.67 -19.17 5.99
C LEU A 4 9.49 -19.29 6.96
N HIS A 5 9.30 -18.31 7.83
CA HIS A 5 8.11 -18.27 8.68
C HIS A 5 6.91 -17.79 7.84
N THR A 6 6.17 -18.74 7.27
CA THR A 6 4.98 -18.50 6.45
C THR A 6 3.69 -18.83 7.21
N PRO A 7 2.55 -18.20 6.91
CA PRO A 7 1.26 -18.58 7.49
C PRO A 7 0.84 -19.99 7.07
N SER A 8 -0.03 -20.61 7.85
CA SER A 8 -0.66 -21.87 7.44
C SER A 8 -1.53 -21.68 6.20
N THR A 9 -1.68 -22.71 5.39
CA THR A 9 -2.56 -22.71 4.20
C THR A 9 -4.00 -22.33 4.58
N ARG A 10 -4.48 -22.80 5.75
CA ARG A 10 -5.81 -22.44 6.28
C ARG A 10 -5.91 -20.93 6.53
N THR A 11 -4.90 -20.33 7.16
CA THR A 11 -4.84 -18.88 7.43
C THR A 11 -4.90 -18.08 6.13
N LEU A 12 -4.15 -18.52 5.11
CA LEU A 12 -4.14 -17.86 3.80
C LEU A 12 -5.50 -17.93 3.10
N TRP A 13 -6.19 -19.08 3.16
CA TRP A 13 -7.54 -19.20 2.58
C TRP A 13 -8.56 -18.32 3.31
N ILE A 14 -8.49 -18.22 4.63
CA ILE A 14 -9.35 -17.31 5.41
C ILE A 14 -9.05 -15.85 5.04
N ALA A 15 -7.79 -15.47 4.96
CA ALA A 15 -7.39 -14.12 4.57
C ALA A 15 -7.85 -13.79 3.14
N LEU A 16 -7.71 -14.73 2.20
CA LEU A 16 -8.19 -14.57 0.83
C LEU A 16 -9.71 -14.39 0.78
N ALA A 17 -10.47 -15.21 1.49
CA ALA A 17 -11.92 -15.10 1.54
C ALA A 17 -12.38 -13.76 2.13
N ALA A 18 -11.72 -13.31 3.22
CA ALA A 18 -11.97 -12.00 3.81
C ALA A 18 -11.64 -10.86 2.83
N GLN A 19 -10.51 -10.97 2.13
CA GLN A 19 -10.09 -9.97 1.15
C GLN A 19 -11.05 -9.86 -0.03
N LEU A 20 -11.53 -11.00 -0.54
CA LEU A 20 -12.54 -11.05 -1.61
C LEU A 20 -13.87 -10.47 -1.12
N GLY A 21 -14.27 -10.73 0.13
CA GLY A 21 -15.46 -10.13 0.73
C GLY A 21 -15.34 -8.61 0.83
N LEU A 22 -14.18 -8.09 1.27
CA LEU A 22 -13.90 -6.65 1.30
C LEU A 22 -13.91 -6.04 -0.11
N LEU A 23 -13.33 -6.73 -1.09
CA LEU A 23 -13.30 -6.27 -2.48
C LEU A 23 -14.71 -6.14 -3.05
N VAL A 24 -15.54 -7.15 -2.88
CA VAL A 24 -16.95 -7.12 -3.32
C VAL A 24 -17.72 -6.04 -2.57
N GLY A 25 -17.55 -5.95 -1.25
CA GLY A 25 -18.23 -4.94 -0.42
C GLY A 25 -17.87 -3.52 -0.80
N SER A 26 -16.57 -3.23 -1.03
CA SER A 26 -16.09 -1.91 -1.45
C SER A 26 -16.58 -1.51 -2.84
N GLY A 27 -16.74 -2.48 -3.74
CA GLY A 27 -17.18 -2.25 -5.12
C GLY A 27 -18.69 -2.29 -5.33
N TRP A 28 -19.49 -2.65 -4.30
CA TRP A 28 -20.94 -2.82 -4.47
C TRP A 28 -21.63 -1.50 -4.85
N GLN A 29 -21.35 -0.42 -4.10
CA GLN A 29 -21.85 0.93 -4.36
C GLN A 29 -20.77 1.96 -3.98
N PRO A 30 -19.64 2.01 -4.70
CA PRO A 30 -18.62 3.01 -4.43
C PRO A 30 -19.15 4.41 -4.77
N PHE A 31 -18.55 5.43 -4.16
CA PHE A 31 -18.90 6.81 -4.42
C PHE A 31 -18.76 7.16 -5.92
N ASP A 32 -17.63 6.76 -6.52
CA ASP A 32 -17.39 6.81 -7.95
C ASP A 32 -16.75 5.51 -8.42
N ARG A 33 -17.28 4.93 -9.51
CA ARG A 33 -16.82 3.61 -9.99
C ARG A 33 -15.46 3.66 -10.66
N LEU A 34 -15.16 4.74 -11.35
CA LEU A 34 -13.88 4.89 -12.04
C LEU A 34 -12.76 5.12 -11.03
N THR A 35 -12.97 6.02 -10.08
CA THR A 35 -12.08 6.24 -8.95
C THR A 35 -11.85 4.94 -8.18
N TRP A 36 -12.93 4.21 -7.83
CA TRP A 36 -12.79 2.91 -7.15
C TRP A 36 -11.90 1.95 -7.93
N PHE A 37 -12.12 1.82 -9.25
CA PHE A 37 -11.34 0.90 -10.07
C PHE A 37 -9.86 1.28 -10.10
N MET A 38 -9.53 2.55 -10.22
CA MET A 38 -8.15 3.03 -10.25
C MET A 38 -7.46 2.85 -8.89
N GLU A 39 -8.15 3.18 -7.82
CA GLU A 39 -7.64 3.07 -6.44
C GLU A 39 -7.45 1.61 -6.00
N VAL A 40 -8.32 0.72 -6.44
CA VAL A 40 -8.27 -0.70 -6.11
C VAL A 40 -7.41 -1.50 -7.11
N ALA A 41 -6.99 -0.90 -8.23
CA ALA A 41 -6.16 -1.56 -9.24
C ALA A 41 -4.92 -2.26 -8.66
N PRO A 42 -4.15 -1.71 -7.71
CA PRO A 42 -3.04 -2.42 -7.07
C PRO A 42 -3.47 -3.73 -6.40
N VAL A 43 -4.65 -3.77 -5.79
CA VAL A 43 -5.21 -4.98 -5.16
C VAL A 43 -5.59 -6.01 -6.21
N LEU A 44 -6.26 -5.56 -7.30
CA LEU A 44 -6.67 -6.40 -8.42
C LEU A 44 -5.47 -7.06 -9.14
N ILE A 45 -4.32 -6.39 -9.14
CA ILE A 45 -3.08 -6.91 -9.72
C ILE A 45 -2.34 -7.80 -8.71
N ALA A 46 -2.19 -7.33 -7.46
CA ALA A 46 -1.38 -8.01 -6.46
C ALA A 46 -2.00 -9.35 -6.02
N LEU A 47 -3.32 -9.42 -5.87
CA LEU A 47 -3.99 -10.63 -5.36
C LEU A 47 -3.79 -11.85 -6.27
N PRO A 48 -4.08 -11.81 -7.59
CA PRO A 48 -3.80 -12.92 -8.48
C PRO A 48 -2.29 -13.21 -8.61
N LEU A 49 -1.43 -12.20 -8.56
CA LEU A 49 0.01 -12.38 -8.57
C LEU A 49 0.49 -13.15 -7.34
N LEU A 50 0.02 -12.80 -6.14
CA LEU A 50 0.33 -13.51 -4.91
C LEU A 50 -0.14 -14.98 -4.95
N MET A 51 -1.34 -15.22 -5.47
CA MET A 51 -1.86 -16.57 -5.64
C MET A 51 -1.00 -17.39 -6.62
N ALA A 52 -0.64 -16.82 -7.75
CA ALA A 52 0.16 -17.49 -8.78
C ALA A 52 1.60 -17.77 -8.34
N THR A 53 2.17 -16.91 -7.52
CA THR A 53 3.57 -17.01 -7.09
C THR A 53 3.75 -17.74 -5.77
N HIS A 54 2.71 -17.91 -4.95
CA HIS A 54 2.82 -18.50 -3.60
C HIS A 54 3.56 -19.83 -3.57
N GLY A 55 3.28 -20.72 -4.53
CA GLY A 55 3.91 -22.05 -4.55
C GLY A 55 5.41 -22.02 -4.84
N ARG A 56 5.92 -21.00 -5.54
CA ARG A 56 7.34 -20.83 -5.91
C ARG A 56 8.07 -19.84 -5.02
N TYR A 57 7.36 -18.84 -4.55
CA TYR A 57 7.91 -17.74 -3.76
C TYR A 57 6.93 -17.33 -2.64
N PRO A 58 6.75 -18.22 -1.64
CA PRO A 58 5.92 -17.85 -0.49
C PRO A 58 6.56 -16.66 0.25
N LEU A 59 5.73 -15.74 0.75
CA LEU A 59 6.19 -14.59 1.50
C LEU A 59 6.20 -14.87 3.00
N THR A 60 6.87 -14.01 3.77
CA THR A 60 6.82 -14.08 5.23
C THR A 60 5.42 -13.77 5.76
N SER A 61 5.09 -14.26 6.97
CA SER A 61 3.81 -13.98 7.64
C SER A 61 3.61 -12.48 7.88
N LEU A 62 4.68 -11.77 8.21
CA LEU A 62 4.67 -10.30 8.33
C LEU A 62 4.20 -9.65 7.04
N LEU A 63 4.75 -10.10 5.91
CA LEU A 63 4.45 -9.47 4.63
C LEU A 63 3.03 -9.78 4.15
N TYR A 64 2.53 -11.00 4.32
CA TYR A 64 1.12 -11.31 4.04
C TYR A 64 0.16 -10.47 4.89
N GLY A 65 0.47 -10.29 6.20
CA GLY A 65 -0.33 -9.45 7.08
C GLY A 65 -0.31 -7.98 6.68
N ALA A 66 0.87 -7.45 6.34
CA ALA A 66 1.02 -6.07 5.88
C ALA A 66 0.28 -5.81 4.55
N LEU A 67 0.38 -6.72 3.59
CA LEU A 67 -0.35 -6.66 2.32
C LEU A 67 -1.86 -6.72 2.52
N PHE A 68 -2.35 -7.56 3.46
CA PHE A 68 -3.76 -7.62 3.80
C PHE A 68 -4.28 -6.28 4.31
N VAL A 69 -3.57 -5.67 5.25
CA VAL A 69 -3.94 -4.35 5.82
C VAL A 69 -3.89 -3.26 4.75
N HIS A 70 -2.84 -3.24 3.94
CA HIS A 70 -2.71 -2.25 2.86
C HIS A 70 -3.86 -2.36 1.86
N ALA A 71 -4.18 -3.57 1.41
CA ALA A 71 -5.31 -3.78 0.50
C ALA A 71 -6.65 -3.35 1.11
N ALA A 72 -6.86 -3.55 2.42
CA ALA A 72 -8.05 -3.06 3.12
C ALA A 72 -8.10 -1.52 3.14
N ILE A 73 -6.96 -0.85 3.35
CA ILE A 73 -6.86 0.63 3.28
C ILE A 73 -7.23 1.13 1.89
N LEU A 74 -6.67 0.53 0.82
CA LEU A 74 -6.97 0.91 -0.57
C LEU A 74 -8.46 0.68 -0.91
N MET A 75 -9.03 -0.46 -0.53
CA MET A 75 -10.44 -0.76 -0.81
C MET A 75 -11.39 0.17 -0.07
N LEU A 76 -11.07 0.53 1.17
CA LEU A 76 -11.86 1.51 1.93
C LEU A 76 -11.72 2.91 1.32
N GLY A 77 -10.50 3.32 0.96
CA GLY A 77 -10.22 4.57 0.25
C GLY A 77 -11.01 4.68 -1.04
N GLY A 78 -10.91 3.67 -1.90
CA GLY A 78 -11.61 3.64 -3.19
C GLY A 78 -13.14 3.67 -3.05
N ALA A 79 -13.71 2.95 -2.04
CA ALA A 79 -15.16 2.96 -1.81
C ALA A 79 -15.72 4.37 -1.52
N TYR A 80 -14.93 5.23 -0.87
CA TYR A 80 -15.31 6.57 -0.44
C TYR A 80 -14.53 7.70 -1.13
N SER A 81 -13.74 7.41 -2.18
CA SER A 81 -12.92 8.41 -2.86
C SER A 81 -11.96 9.13 -1.89
N TYR A 82 -11.27 8.39 -1.03
CA TYR A 82 -10.31 8.83 0.01
C TYR A 82 -10.74 10.05 0.81
N ALA A 83 -11.02 11.18 0.15
CA ALA A 83 -11.45 12.42 0.78
C ALA A 83 -12.75 12.33 1.60
N ARG A 84 -13.51 11.25 1.42
CA ARG A 84 -14.84 11.05 2.04
C ARG A 84 -14.89 9.88 3.02
N VAL A 85 -13.77 9.25 3.33
CA VAL A 85 -13.72 8.12 4.26
C VAL A 85 -14.18 8.57 5.66
N PRO A 86 -15.21 7.93 6.27
CA PRO A 86 -15.73 8.34 7.57
C PRO A 86 -14.68 8.36 8.70
N LEU A 87 -13.77 7.38 8.70
CA LEU A 87 -12.66 7.34 9.65
C LEU A 87 -11.77 8.58 9.54
N GLY A 88 -11.55 9.07 8.32
CA GLY A 88 -10.75 10.27 8.09
C GLY A 88 -11.40 11.52 8.68
N PHE A 89 -12.73 11.67 8.60
CA PHE A 89 -13.44 12.78 9.28
C PHE A 89 -13.31 12.68 10.80
N THR A 90 -13.41 11.48 11.36
CA THR A 90 -13.18 11.30 12.80
C THR A 90 -11.78 11.75 13.22
N LEU A 91 -10.75 11.40 12.43
CA LEU A 91 -9.37 11.83 12.69
C LEU A 91 -9.20 13.34 12.47
N GLN A 92 -9.85 13.89 11.45
CA GLN A 92 -9.88 15.33 11.20
C GLN A 92 -10.39 16.11 12.42
N ASP A 93 -11.51 15.66 13.00
CA ASP A 93 -12.12 16.31 14.17
C ASP A 93 -11.24 16.15 15.42
N TRP A 94 -10.69 14.95 15.67
CA TRP A 94 -9.85 14.70 16.85
C TRP A 94 -8.55 15.51 16.87
N PHE A 95 -7.95 15.72 15.69
CA PHE A 95 -6.66 16.40 15.57
C PHE A 95 -6.78 17.85 15.07
N GLY A 96 -8.01 18.34 14.83
CA GLY A 96 -8.24 19.69 14.33
C GLY A 96 -7.60 19.94 12.96
N LEU A 97 -7.62 18.93 12.08
CA LEU A 97 -7.01 19.01 10.77
C LEU A 97 -7.88 19.83 9.79
N ALA A 98 -7.26 20.50 8.84
CA ALA A 98 -7.96 21.31 7.85
C ALA A 98 -8.77 20.46 6.85
N ARG A 99 -8.38 19.19 6.63
CA ARG A 99 -9.01 18.27 5.68
C ARG A 99 -8.96 16.83 6.16
N ASN A 100 -9.73 15.96 5.49
CA ASN A 100 -9.72 14.53 5.74
C ASN A 100 -8.34 13.94 5.45
N PRO A 101 -7.64 13.34 6.44
CA PRO A 101 -6.27 12.87 6.28
C PRO A 101 -6.16 11.44 5.74
N TYR A 102 -7.27 10.81 5.31
CA TYR A 102 -7.24 9.39 4.95
C TYR A 102 -6.33 9.09 3.76
N ASP A 103 -6.26 10.01 2.83
CA ASP A 103 -5.34 9.95 1.71
C ASP A 103 -3.87 9.85 2.16
N LYS A 104 -3.46 10.66 3.11
CA LYS A 104 -2.12 10.59 3.70
C LYS A 104 -1.84 9.24 4.39
N ILE A 105 -2.87 8.58 4.94
CA ILE A 105 -2.75 7.21 5.48
C ILE A 105 -2.52 6.21 4.34
N GLY A 106 -3.21 6.38 3.22
CA GLY A 106 -3.00 5.58 2.00
C GLY A 106 -1.55 5.66 1.51
N HIS A 107 -1.04 6.87 1.33
CA HIS A 107 0.34 7.11 0.87
C HIS A 107 1.40 6.67 1.88
N PHE A 108 1.14 6.83 3.18
CA PHE A 108 2.01 6.23 4.20
C PHE A 108 2.07 4.70 4.05
N ALA A 109 0.94 4.03 3.89
CA ALA A 109 0.88 2.59 3.69
C ALA A 109 1.52 2.17 2.34
N GLN A 110 1.39 2.99 1.30
CA GLN A 110 2.03 2.83 -0.01
C GLN A 110 3.57 2.89 0.08
N GLY A 111 4.12 3.62 1.03
CA GLY A 111 5.54 3.57 1.34
C GLY A 111 5.91 2.39 2.24
N PHE A 112 5.13 2.17 3.29
CA PHE A 112 5.43 1.22 4.36
C PHE A 112 5.42 -0.24 3.90
N VAL A 113 4.39 -0.65 3.17
CA VAL A 113 4.22 -2.05 2.77
C VAL A 113 5.11 -2.43 1.58
N PRO A 114 5.19 -1.66 0.49
CA PRO A 114 6.15 -1.91 -0.57
C PRO A 114 7.61 -1.92 -0.11
N ALA A 115 7.97 -1.18 0.95
CA ALA A 115 9.32 -1.26 1.52
C ALA A 115 9.64 -2.67 2.05
N LEU A 116 8.68 -3.32 2.71
CA LEU A 116 8.85 -4.70 3.16
C LEU A 116 8.90 -5.69 1.99
N VAL A 117 8.08 -5.47 0.95
CA VAL A 117 8.09 -6.29 -0.29
C VAL A 117 9.44 -6.19 -0.99
N ALA A 118 9.88 -4.97 -1.28
CA ALA A 118 11.16 -4.71 -1.94
C ALA A 118 12.32 -5.29 -1.14
N ARG A 119 12.30 -5.08 0.19
CA ARG A 119 13.31 -5.61 1.11
C ARG A 119 13.38 -7.13 1.06
N GLU A 120 12.24 -7.84 1.11
CA GLU A 120 12.21 -9.30 1.06
C GLU A 120 12.76 -9.83 -0.27
N ILE A 121 12.35 -9.24 -1.40
CA ILE A 121 12.81 -9.62 -2.72
C ILE A 121 14.34 -9.41 -2.85
N LEU A 122 14.84 -8.24 -2.46
CA LEU A 122 16.26 -7.90 -2.59
C LEU A 122 17.15 -8.78 -1.70
N LEU A 123 16.71 -9.11 -0.49
CA LEU A 123 17.44 -9.98 0.42
C LEU A 123 17.45 -11.44 -0.05
N ARG A 124 16.29 -11.97 -0.43
CA ARG A 124 16.18 -13.37 -0.86
C ARG A 124 16.83 -13.63 -2.21
N GLY A 125 16.80 -12.64 -3.09
CA GLY A 125 17.50 -12.69 -4.38
C GLY A 125 19.00 -12.40 -4.28
N ALA A 126 19.52 -12.02 -3.10
CA ALA A 126 20.91 -11.59 -2.90
C ALA A 126 21.33 -10.45 -3.87
N HIS A 127 20.37 -9.61 -4.29
CA HIS A 127 20.62 -8.56 -5.28
C HIS A 127 21.38 -7.36 -4.71
N VAL A 128 21.39 -7.20 -3.38
CA VAL A 128 22.02 -6.07 -2.70
C VAL A 128 22.82 -6.54 -1.51
N GLN A 129 24.05 -6.04 -1.39
CA GLN A 129 24.93 -6.29 -0.27
C GLN A 129 25.01 -5.05 0.64
N GLY A 130 25.04 -5.30 1.95
CA GLY A 130 25.20 -4.26 2.97
C GLY A 130 23.89 -3.55 3.33
N ARG A 131 23.71 -3.36 4.65
CA ARG A 131 22.44 -2.81 5.21
C ARG A 131 22.16 -1.38 4.77
N ARG A 132 23.20 -0.55 4.61
CA ARG A 132 23.03 0.86 4.21
C ARG A 132 22.55 0.95 2.76
N MET A 133 23.14 0.15 1.86
CA MET A 133 22.74 0.11 0.45
C MET A 133 21.33 -0.45 0.29
N LEU A 134 20.99 -1.52 1.02
CA LEU A 134 19.63 -2.06 1.04
C LEU A 134 18.61 -1.01 1.48
N PHE A 135 18.89 -0.29 2.57
CA PHE A 135 18.03 0.78 3.06
C PHE A 135 17.80 1.84 1.98
N PHE A 136 18.89 2.35 1.40
CA PHE A 136 18.83 3.37 0.36
C PHE A 136 18.02 2.92 -0.86
N ILE A 137 18.32 1.73 -1.39
CA ILE A 137 17.62 1.22 -2.58
C ILE A 137 16.14 0.99 -2.31
N VAL A 138 15.76 0.43 -1.15
CA VAL A 138 14.35 0.23 -0.79
C VAL A 138 13.61 1.55 -0.71
N VAL A 139 14.20 2.58 -0.10
CA VAL A 139 13.59 3.92 -0.04
C VAL A 139 13.44 4.52 -1.44
N CYS A 140 14.45 4.39 -2.30
CA CYS A 140 14.37 4.83 -3.71
C CYS A 140 13.26 4.11 -4.48
N ILE A 141 13.10 2.80 -4.29
CA ILE A 141 12.02 2.02 -4.92
C ILE A 141 10.65 2.54 -4.47
N CYS A 142 10.45 2.78 -3.16
CA CYS A 142 9.18 3.29 -2.64
C CYS A 142 8.86 4.68 -3.17
N LEU A 143 9.86 5.58 -3.23
CA LEU A 143 9.67 6.90 -3.83
C LEU A 143 9.37 6.82 -5.33
N ALA A 144 10.02 5.92 -6.06
CA ALA A 144 9.72 5.71 -7.48
C ALA A 144 8.29 5.19 -7.69
N ILE A 145 7.82 4.27 -6.84
CA ILE A 145 6.43 3.78 -6.87
C ILE A 145 5.46 4.93 -6.60
N SER A 146 5.71 5.73 -5.54
CA SER A 146 4.87 6.89 -5.21
C SER A 146 4.85 7.91 -6.36
N ALA A 147 6.00 8.28 -6.89
CA ALA A 147 6.08 9.22 -8.02
C ALA A 147 5.35 8.69 -9.27
N CYS A 148 5.44 7.39 -9.57
CA CYS A 148 4.68 6.78 -10.67
C CYS A 148 3.18 6.85 -10.42
N TYR A 149 2.73 6.66 -9.18
CA TYR A 149 1.33 6.75 -8.83
C TYR A 149 0.81 8.18 -9.04
N GLU A 150 1.51 9.19 -8.54
CA GLU A 150 1.19 10.61 -8.77
C GLU A 150 1.13 10.97 -10.27
N LEU A 151 2.04 10.41 -11.07
CA LEU A 151 2.02 10.61 -12.53
C LEU A 151 0.80 9.94 -13.20
N ILE A 152 0.36 8.79 -12.70
CA ILE A 152 -0.86 8.12 -13.17
C ILE A 152 -2.09 8.96 -12.81
N GLU A 153 -2.17 9.47 -11.60
CA GLU A 153 -3.24 10.35 -11.13
C GLU A 153 -3.30 11.63 -11.95
N TRP A 154 -2.16 12.30 -12.11
CA TRP A 154 -2.06 13.47 -12.97
C TRP A 154 -2.49 13.17 -14.42
N GLY A 155 -2.03 12.06 -14.98
CA GLY A 155 -2.41 11.64 -16.33
C GLY A 155 -3.91 11.37 -16.47
N ALA A 156 -4.53 10.75 -15.47
CA ALA A 156 -5.96 10.51 -15.41
C ALA A 156 -6.74 11.83 -15.29
N ALA A 157 -6.31 12.74 -14.45
CA ALA A 157 -6.89 14.07 -14.29
C ALA A 157 -6.88 14.86 -15.60
N VAL A 158 -5.76 14.86 -16.32
CA VAL A 158 -5.64 15.50 -17.65
C VAL A 158 -6.57 14.83 -18.66
N GLY A 159 -6.71 13.51 -18.62
CA GLY A 159 -7.55 12.74 -19.55
C GLY A 159 -9.06 12.89 -19.28
N LEU A 160 -9.46 13.02 -18.01
CA LEU A 160 -10.86 13.14 -17.59
C LEU A 160 -11.40 14.59 -17.66
N GLY A 161 -10.53 15.59 -17.66
CA GLY A 161 -10.91 16.99 -17.70
C GLY A 161 -11.47 17.51 -16.37
N GLN A 162 -12.60 18.23 -16.40
CA GLN A 162 -13.24 18.76 -15.18
C GLN A 162 -13.71 17.61 -14.27
N GLY A 163 -13.30 17.60 -13.03
CA GLY A 163 -13.54 16.55 -12.03
C GLY A 163 -12.23 15.97 -11.48
N ALA A 164 -11.09 16.43 -11.99
CA ALA A 164 -9.78 16.03 -11.55
C ALA A 164 -9.56 16.25 -10.04
N ASP A 165 -10.06 17.34 -9.48
CA ASP A 165 -9.89 17.68 -8.05
C ASP A 165 -10.53 16.65 -7.12
N GLU A 166 -11.69 16.10 -7.47
CA GLU A 166 -12.34 15.05 -6.69
C GLU A 166 -11.60 13.71 -6.82
N PHE A 167 -11.10 13.42 -8.03
CA PHE A 167 -10.35 12.19 -8.31
C PHE A 167 -8.96 12.20 -7.66
N LEU A 168 -8.23 13.31 -7.75
CA LEU A 168 -6.91 13.48 -7.15
C LEU A 168 -6.94 13.53 -5.62
N GLY A 169 -8.13 13.67 -5.01
CA GLY A 169 -8.24 13.79 -3.55
C GLY A 169 -7.57 15.01 -2.94
N THR A 170 -7.15 16.00 -3.77
CA THR A 170 -6.34 17.15 -3.36
C THR A 170 -7.01 18.02 -2.29
N GLN A 171 -8.34 18.02 -2.24
CA GLN A 171 -9.13 18.82 -1.29
C GLN A 171 -8.66 20.30 -1.23
N GLY A 172 -8.16 20.83 -2.36
CA GLY A 172 -7.66 22.19 -2.49
C GLY A 172 -6.22 22.43 -2.03
N ASP A 173 -5.45 21.39 -1.71
CA ASP A 173 -4.02 21.52 -1.35
C ASP A 173 -3.14 21.60 -2.61
N PRO A 174 -2.44 22.71 -2.87
CA PRO A 174 -1.54 22.82 -4.03
C PRO A 174 -0.27 21.97 -3.88
N TRP A 175 0.04 21.46 -2.70
CA TRP A 175 1.20 20.64 -2.38
C TRP A 175 0.86 19.17 -2.14
N ASP A 176 -0.31 18.73 -2.61
CA ASP A 176 -0.82 17.38 -2.35
C ASP A 176 0.16 16.30 -2.81
N THR A 177 0.52 16.28 -4.09
CA THR A 177 1.51 15.37 -4.68
C THR A 177 2.81 15.30 -3.88
N GLN A 178 3.38 16.45 -3.48
CA GLN A 178 4.63 16.46 -2.74
C GLN A 178 4.47 15.92 -1.32
N SER A 179 3.35 16.23 -0.68
CA SER A 179 3.05 15.73 0.67
C SER A 179 2.78 14.22 0.65
N ASP A 180 2.18 13.69 -0.41
CA ASP A 180 1.92 12.26 -0.60
C ASP A 180 3.20 11.46 -0.82
N MET A 181 4.08 11.95 -1.69
CA MET A 181 5.44 11.43 -1.81
C MET A 181 6.19 11.49 -0.47
N GLY A 182 6.02 12.58 0.31
CA GLY A 182 6.57 12.73 1.65
C GLY A 182 6.05 11.69 2.64
N MET A 183 4.75 11.38 2.58
CA MET A 183 4.13 10.33 3.40
C MET A 183 4.63 8.93 3.00
N ALA A 184 4.79 8.66 1.70
CA ALA A 184 5.38 7.41 1.23
C ALA A 184 6.85 7.27 1.67
N LEU A 185 7.64 8.35 1.61
CA LEU A 185 8.99 8.38 2.18
C LEU A 185 8.99 8.04 3.67
N LEU A 186 8.15 8.70 4.45
CA LEU A 186 8.02 8.47 5.88
C LEU A 186 7.59 7.02 6.18
N GLY A 187 6.65 6.48 5.41
CA GLY A 187 6.19 5.10 5.51
C GLY A 187 7.32 4.10 5.28
N SER A 188 8.09 4.29 4.19
CA SER A 188 9.20 3.39 3.84
C SER A 188 10.31 3.38 4.90
N VAL A 189 10.71 4.55 5.37
CA VAL A 189 11.71 4.70 6.44
C VAL A 189 11.20 4.06 7.74
N SER A 190 9.94 4.31 8.11
CA SER A 190 9.31 3.75 9.30
C SER A 190 9.28 2.22 9.26
N ALA A 191 8.88 1.63 8.13
CA ALA A 191 8.86 0.18 7.96
C ALA A 191 10.24 -0.46 8.18
N LEU A 192 11.28 0.13 7.60
CA LEU A 192 12.64 -0.37 7.70
C LEU A 192 13.22 -0.25 9.13
N LEU A 193 12.93 0.85 9.81
CA LEU A 193 13.42 1.10 11.17
C LEU A 193 12.66 0.25 12.20
N LEU A 194 11.34 0.18 12.10
CA LEU A 194 10.50 -0.47 13.10
C LEU A 194 10.43 -1.99 12.91
N LEU A 195 10.28 -2.45 11.66
CA LEU A 195 10.02 -3.85 11.36
C LEU A 195 11.23 -4.60 10.78
N GLY A 196 12.31 -3.91 10.43
CA GLY A 196 13.46 -4.55 9.78
C GLY A 196 14.04 -5.72 10.57
N ARG A 197 14.18 -5.61 11.90
CA ARG A 197 14.69 -6.69 12.76
C ARG A 197 13.71 -7.85 12.88
N TRP A 198 12.42 -7.59 12.96
CA TRP A 198 11.41 -8.64 13.01
C TRP A 198 11.31 -9.36 11.68
N HIS A 199 11.36 -8.64 10.57
CA HIS A 199 11.41 -9.21 9.25
C HIS A 199 12.65 -10.12 9.07
N ASP A 200 13.84 -9.69 9.55
CA ASP A 200 15.05 -10.53 9.54
C ASP A 200 14.84 -11.86 10.26
N ARG A 201 14.12 -11.86 11.38
CA ARG A 201 13.85 -13.12 12.12
C ARG A 201 12.97 -14.07 11.32
N GLN A 202 12.00 -13.57 10.56
CA GLN A 202 11.13 -14.39 9.72
C GLN A 202 11.84 -14.93 8.47
N LEU A 203 12.86 -14.21 7.98
CA LEU A 203 13.68 -14.63 6.84
C LEU A 203 14.80 -15.60 7.22
N ARG A 204 15.24 -15.63 8.47
CA ARG A 204 16.42 -16.39 8.96
C ARG A 204 16.07 -17.68 9.67
N VAL A 205 14.82 -18.08 9.71
CA VAL A 205 14.48 -19.33 10.40
C VAL A 205 15.20 -20.48 9.72
N SER A 206 16.36 -20.83 10.29
CA SER A 206 17.15 -22.03 9.97
C SER A 206 16.67 -23.19 10.82
#